data_0db5e0e6a0bc81825c6d91efe4ce191a
#
_entry.id   0db5e0e6a0bc81825c6d91efe4ce191a
#
_cell.length_a   1.000
_cell.length_b   1.000
_cell.length_c   1.000
_cell.angle_alpha   90.00
_cell.angle_beta   90.00
_cell.angle_gamma   90.00
#
_symmetry.space_group_name_H-M   'P 1'
#
loop_
_entity.id
_entity.type
_entity.pdbx_description
1 polymer ?
#
loop_
_entity_poly.entity_id
_entity_poly.type
_entity_poly.pdbx_seq_one_letter_code
_entity_poly.pdbx_strand_id
1 'polypeptide(L)'
;MEIKQLQSLLAIADHGSFSAAARVLDTVQSNVSAHISRLEKELGAVLVDRHRGVLTDEGDMVATRARRIMHELEDIDSDIHSLGDSAVGDSRIGTIGTTARWLMPRLLPTLGRTHPGVRMTVVESATSSLVPLLNAGDIDAAIIHLPVEGDFEVR
;
A
#
# COMPACT_ATOMS: atom_id res chain seq x y z
N MET A 1 -12.39 -16.12 1.07
CA MET A 1 -11.62 -14.93 0.65
C MET A 1 -10.25 -15.36 0.15
N GLU A 2 -9.85 -14.92 -1.03
CA GLU A 2 -8.61 -15.31 -1.72
C GLU A 2 -7.76 -14.08 -2.02
N ILE A 3 -6.43 -14.23 -2.06
CA ILE A 3 -5.49 -13.11 -2.36
C ILE A 3 -5.82 -12.43 -3.68
N LYS A 4 -6.16 -13.21 -4.73
CA LYS A 4 -6.53 -12.66 -6.05
C LYS A 4 -7.78 -11.77 -6.03
N GLN A 5 -8.70 -12.02 -5.11
CA GLN A 5 -9.88 -11.18 -4.92
C GLN A 5 -9.49 -9.84 -4.29
N LEU A 6 -8.60 -9.84 -3.28
CA LEU A 6 -8.07 -8.62 -2.67
C LEU A 6 -7.25 -7.82 -3.66
N GLN A 7 -6.36 -8.46 -4.43
CA GLN A 7 -5.59 -7.81 -5.50
C GLN A 7 -6.50 -7.15 -6.54
N SER A 8 -7.61 -7.81 -6.90
CA SER A 8 -8.59 -7.24 -7.84
C SER A 8 -9.29 -6.00 -7.28
N LEU A 9 -9.61 -5.99 -5.99
CA LEU A 9 -10.19 -4.82 -5.31
C LEU A 9 -9.21 -3.66 -5.28
N LEU A 10 -7.95 -3.91 -4.88
CA LEU A 10 -6.90 -2.90 -4.84
C LEU A 10 -6.62 -2.32 -6.22
N ALA A 11 -6.53 -3.16 -7.25
CA ALA A 11 -6.32 -2.69 -8.62
C ALA A 11 -7.47 -1.79 -9.13
N ILE A 12 -8.72 -2.04 -8.71
CA ILE A 12 -9.85 -1.13 -9.02
C ILE A 12 -9.71 0.17 -8.24
N ALA A 13 -9.35 0.12 -6.96
CA ALA A 13 -9.14 1.31 -6.12
C ALA A 13 -8.09 2.24 -6.73
N ASP A 14 -6.96 1.68 -7.17
CA ASP A 14 -5.80 2.44 -7.64
C ASP A 14 -5.96 2.94 -9.09
N HIS A 15 -6.74 2.23 -9.93
CA HIS A 15 -6.84 2.53 -11.36
C HIS A 15 -8.25 2.96 -11.83
N GLY A 16 -9.23 3.01 -10.94
CA GLY A 16 -10.54 3.62 -11.16
C GLY A 16 -11.47 2.87 -12.11
N SER A 17 -11.10 1.66 -12.60
CA SER A 17 -12.00 0.88 -13.44
C SER A 17 -11.63 -0.61 -13.50
N PHE A 18 -12.63 -1.46 -13.75
CA PHE A 18 -12.45 -2.91 -13.97
C PHE A 18 -11.52 -3.23 -15.15
N SER A 19 -11.60 -2.44 -16.23
CA SER A 19 -10.75 -2.64 -17.41
C SER A 19 -9.30 -2.24 -17.17
N ALA A 20 -9.06 -1.18 -16.41
CA ALA A 20 -7.72 -0.75 -16.04
C ALA A 20 -7.09 -1.75 -15.04
N ALA A 21 -7.85 -2.20 -14.05
CA ALA A 21 -7.44 -3.24 -13.12
C ALA A 21 -7.06 -4.54 -13.84
N ALA A 22 -7.86 -4.96 -14.83
CA ALA A 22 -7.58 -6.16 -15.62
C ALA A 22 -6.26 -6.05 -16.40
N ARG A 23 -5.94 -4.89 -16.96
CA ARG A 23 -4.67 -4.65 -17.66
C ARG A 23 -3.46 -4.75 -16.73
N VAL A 24 -3.55 -4.16 -15.54
CA VAL A 24 -2.44 -4.18 -14.55
C VAL A 24 -2.23 -5.58 -13.99
N LEU A 25 -3.31 -6.33 -13.80
CA LEU A 25 -3.25 -7.72 -13.30
C LEU A 25 -2.98 -8.76 -14.40
N ASP A 26 -2.70 -8.34 -15.62
CA ASP A 26 -2.48 -9.20 -16.79
C ASP A 26 -3.58 -10.28 -16.95
N THR A 27 -4.84 -9.82 -16.89
CA THR A 27 -6.02 -10.69 -16.98
C THR A 27 -7.15 -10.03 -17.78
N VAL A 28 -8.29 -10.70 -17.89
CA VAL A 28 -9.48 -10.16 -18.55
C VAL A 28 -10.44 -9.54 -17.54
N GLN A 29 -11.19 -8.52 -17.97
CA GLN A 29 -12.15 -7.81 -17.12
C GLN A 29 -13.19 -8.74 -16.46
N SER A 30 -13.60 -9.80 -17.16
CA SER A 30 -14.55 -10.79 -16.61
C SER A 30 -14.01 -11.51 -15.37
N ASN A 31 -12.70 -11.78 -15.33
CA ASN A 31 -12.05 -12.38 -14.15
C ASN A 31 -12.06 -11.42 -12.96
N VAL A 32 -11.68 -10.16 -13.18
CA VAL A 32 -11.74 -9.13 -12.14
C VAL A 32 -13.16 -8.99 -11.60
N SER A 33 -14.16 -8.92 -12.50
CA SER A 33 -15.58 -8.85 -12.12
C SER A 33 -16.03 -10.07 -11.32
N ALA A 34 -15.58 -11.28 -11.70
CA ALA A 34 -15.90 -12.52 -10.98
C ALA A 34 -15.24 -12.55 -9.58
N HIS A 35 -13.98 -12.06 -9.45
CA HIS A 35 -13.31 -11.96 -8.16
C HIS A 35 -14.05 -11.02 -7.22
N ILE A 36 -14.44 -9.82 -7.69
CA ILE A 36 -15.19 -8.86 -6.88
C ILE A 36 -16.55 -9.44 -6.48
N SER A 37 -17.30 -10.02 -7.42
CA SER A 37 -18.62 -10.60 -7.11
C SER A 37 -18.56 -11.73 -6.07
N ARG A 38 -17.49 -12.55 -6.08
CA ARG A 38 -17.29 -13.60 -5.06
C ARG A 38 -16.94 -12.99 -3.72
N LEU A 39 -16.08 -11.97 -3.69
CA LEU A 39 -15.68 -11.27 -2.48
C LEU A 39 -16.88 -10.56 -1.83
N GLU A 40 -17.67 -9.83 -2.62
CA GLU A 40 -18.91 -9.17 -2.19
C GLU A 40 -19.92 -10.17 -1.61
N LYS A 41 -20.11 -11.32 -2.29
CA LYS A 41 -20.98 -12.39 -1.82
C LYS A 41 -20.51 -12.99 -0.50
N GLU A 42 -19.20 -13.19 -0.34
CA GLU A 42 -18.62 -13.78 0.87
C GLU A 42 -18.72 -12.84 2.06
N LEU A 43 -18.48 -11.53 1.83
CA LEU A 43 -18.55 -10.50 2.87
C LEU A 43 -19.98 -9.99 3.13
N GLY A 44 -20.92 -10.28 2.24
CA GLY A 44 -22.31 -9.80 2.34
C GLY A 44 -22.46 -8.30 2.13
N ALA A 45 -21.50 -7.64 1.46
CA ALA A 45 -21.46 -6.21 1.23
C ALA A 45 -21.07 -5.89 -0.21
N VAL A 46 -21.58 -4.77 -0.76
CA VAL A 46 -21.18 -4.23 -2.05
C VAL A 46 -19.91 -3.42 -1.83
N LEU A 47 -18.82 -3.76 -2.51
CA LEU A 47 -17.53 -3.11 -2.35
C LEU A 47 -17.19 -2.11 -3.46
N VAL A 48 -17.82 -2.27 -4.64
CA VAL A 48 -17.55 -1.43 -5.82
C VAL A 48 -18.85 -0.93 -6.41
N ASP A 49 -19.00 0.39 -6.53
CA ASP A 49 -20.02 1.00 -7.39
C ASP A 49 -19.62 0.77 -8.86
N ARG A 50 -20.29 -0.20 -9.49
CA ARG A 50 -19.99 -0.61 -10.87
C ARG A 50 -20.30 0.47 -11.92
N HIS A 51 -21.19 1.43 -11.61
CA HIS A 51 -21.53 2.52 -12.52
C HIS A 51 -20.48 3.62 -12.50
N ARG A 52 -19.94 3.91 -11.31
CA ARG A 52 -18.94 4.96 -11.10
C ARG A 52 -17.51 4.45 -11.18
N GLY A 53 -17.29 3.15 -11.03
CA GLY A 53 -15.95 2.54 -11.00
C GLY A 53 -15.14 2.89 -9.75
N VAL A 54 -15.80 3.29 -8.66
CA VAL A 54 -15.18 3.66 -7.38
C VAL A 54 -15.56 2.68 -6.28
N LEU A 55 -14.76 2.64 -5.22
CA LEU A 55 -15.11 1.86 -4.03
C LEU A 55 -16.31 2.48 -3.30
N THR A 56 -17.04 1.64 -2.56
CA THR A 56 -17.98 2.06 -1.53
C THR A 56 -17.22 2.30 -0.22
N ASP A 57 -17.88 2.82 0.82
CA ASP A 57 -17.27 2.98 2.15
C ASP A 57 -16.82 1.62 2.71
N GLU A 58 -17.61 0.55 2.49
CA GLU A 58 -17.24 -0.83 2.82
C GLU A 58 -16.04 -1.30 1.98
N GLY A 59 -16.02 -0.93 0.69
CA GLY A 59 -14.92 -1.22 -0.22
C GLY A 59 -13.61 -0.57 0.23
N ASP A 60 -13.64 0.69 0.65
CA ASP A 60 -12.48 1.42 1.16
C ASP A 60 -11.94 0.80 2.45
N MET A 61 -12.84 0.40 3.36
CA MET A 61 -12.45 -0.31 4.58
C MET A 61 -11.77 -1.65 4.27
N VAL A 62 -12.32 -2.43 3.34
CA VAL A 62 -11.72 -3.71 2.92
C VAL A 62 -10.39 -3.48 2.19
N ALA A 63 -10.30 -2.48 1.30
CA ALA A 63 -9.07 -2.14 0.59
C ALA A 63 -7.94 -1.74 1.55
N THR A 64 -8.23 -0.94 2.57
CA THR A 64 -7.26 -0.58 3.62
C THR A 64 -6.70 -1.83 4.31
N ARG A 65 -7.55 -2.79 4.67
CA ARG A 65 -7.10 -4.06 5.27
C ARG A 65 -6.35 -4.93 4.27
N ALA A 66 -6.81 -4.95 3.01
CA ALA A 66 -6.18 -5.72 1.94
C ALA A 66 -4.74 -5.24 1.67
N ARG A 67 -4.48 -3.92 1.67
CA ARG A 67 -3.12 -3.37 1.52
C ARG A 67 -2.18 -3.91 2.61
N ARG A 68 -2.61 -3.88 3.87
CA ARG A 68 -1.82 -4.44 4.98
C ARG A 68 -1.51 -5.92 4.79
N ILE A 69 -2.50 -6.71 4.35
CA ILE A 69 -2.29 -8.14 4.07
C ILE A 69 -1.27 -8.33 2.93
N MET A 70 -1.34 -7.51 1.89
CA MET A 70 -0.36 -7.58 0.78
C MET A 70 1.04 -7.22 1.25
N HIS A 71 1.20 -6.21 2.11
CA HIS A 71 2.49 -5.87 2.74
C HIS A 71 3.04 -7.02 3.59
N GLU A 72 2.22 -7.61 4.45
CA GLU A 72 2.65 -8.77 5.25
C GLU A 72 3.13 -9.95 4.38
N LEU A 73 2.53 -10.15 3.19
CA LEU A 73 2.99 -11.16 2.24
C LEU A 73 4.34 -10.79 1.58
N GLU A 74 4.55 -9.50 1.27
CA GLU A 74 5.82 -8.98 0.76
C GLU A 74 6.92 -9.10 1.83
N ASP A 75 6.59 -8.85 3.10
CA ASP A 75 7.51 -8.95 4.24
C ASP A 75 8.00 -10.40 4.47
N ILE A 76 7.16 -11.41 4.24
CA ILE A 76 7.57 -12.82 4.32
C ILE A 76 8.74 -13.11 3.37
N ASP A 77 8.67 -12.60 2.14
CA ASP A 77 9.74 -12.79 1.15
C ASP A 77 11.02 -12.04 1.55
N SER A 78 10.87 -10.81 2.06
CA SER A 78 11.95 -9.99 2.59
C SER A 78 12.63 -10.64 3.80
N ASP A 79 11.85 -11.18 4.73
CA ASP A 79 12.35 -11.84 5.94
C ASP A 79 13.16 -13.08 5.60
N ILE A 80 12.70 -13.90 4.68
CA ILE A 80 13.44 -15.09 4.22
C ILE A 80 14.77 -14.68 3.57
N HIS A 81 14.78 -13.62 2.76
CA HIS A 81 16.01 -13.13 2.12
C HIS A 81 16.94 -12.41 3.10
N SER A 82 16.42 -11.83 4.18
CA SER A 82 17.20 -11.15 5.24
C SER A 82 17.83 -12.10 6.25
N LEU A 83 17.49 -13.41 6.23
CA LEU A 83 18.23 -14.45 6.99
C LEU A 83 19.68 -14.60 6.47
N GLY A 84 20.02 -14.04 5.32
CA GLY A 84 21.40 -13.76 4.90
C GLY A 84 21.78 -12.32 5.29
N ASP A 85 23.04 -12.00 5.50
CA ASP A 85 23.62 -10.73 6.01
C ASP A 85 23.24 -9.43 5.26
N SER A 86 22.21 -9.41 4.39
CA SER A 86 21.83 -8.25 3.59
C SER A 86 20.32 -8.00 3.64
N ALA A 87 19.92 -6.83 4.14
CA ALA A 87 18.54 -6.36 4.05
C ALA A 87 18.17 -6.15 2.57
N VAL A 88 17.02 -6.69 2.16
CA VAL A 88 16.43 -6.53 0.83
C VAL A 88 14.94 -6.26 0.96
N GLY A 89 14.34 -5.60 -0.02
CA GLY A 89 12.90 -5.34 -0.05
C GLY A 89 12.56 -3.89 -0.41
N ASP A 90 11.26 -3.63 -0.49
CA ASP A 90 10.72 -2.30 -0.75
C ASP A 90 10.34 -1.62 0.59
N SER A 91 10.64 -0.34 0.72
CA SER A 91 10.27 0.48 1.88
C SER A 91 9.71 1.82 1.39
N ARG A 92 8.58 2.24 1.95
CA ARG A 92 7.88 3.47 1.59
C ARG A 92 7.82 4.39 2.81
N ILE A 93 8.53 5.51 2.76
CA ILE A 93 8.61 6.45 3.88
C ILE A 93 7.95 7.77 3.49
N GLY A 94 6.96 8.17 4.30
CA GLY A 94 6.41 9.51 4.27
C GLY A 94 7.29 10.51 5.02
N THR A 95 7.46 11.72 4.51
CA THR A 95 8.20 12.76 5.23
C THR A 95 7.68 14.15 4.91
N ILE A 96 7.73 15.05 5.89
CA ILE A 96 7.46 16.47 5.67
C ILE A 96 8.63 17.13 4.97
N GLY A 97 8.35 18.14 4.12
CA GLY A 97 9.33 18.77 3.25
C GLY A 97 10.55 19.35 3.96
N THR A 98 10.39 19.88 5.18
CA THR A 98 11.51 20.39 5.98
C THR A 98 12.51 19.30 6.32
N THR A 99 12.03 18.12 6.70
CA THR A 99 12.88 16.97 7.02
C THR A 99 13.45 16.32 5.76
N ALA A 100 12.65 16.19 4.69
CA ALA A 100 13.10 15.62 3.44
C ALA A 100 14.35 16.31 2.90
N ARG A 101 14.38 17.65 2.90
CA ARG A 101 15.45 18.44 2.32
C ARG A 101 16.82 18.23 2.96
N TRP A 102 16.90 17.96 4.25
CA TRP A 102 18.20 17.73 4.91
C TRP A 102 18.51 16.25 5.13
N LEU A 103 17.50 15.41 5.31
CA LEU A 103 17.68 13.99 5.62
C LEU A 103 17.93 13.15 4.35
N MET A 104 17.09 13.31 3.30
CA MET A 104 17.14 12.44 2.13
C MET A 104 18.45 12.51 1.35
N PRO A 105 19.10 13.69 1.15
CA PRO A 105 20.40 13.75 0.48
C PRO A 105 21.51 12.98 1.19
N ARG A 106 21.37 12.71 2.50
CA ARG A 106 22.34 11.94 3.30
C ARG A 106 21.94 10.48 3.41
N LEU A 107 20.66 10.22 3.60
CA LEU A 107 20.10 8.87 3.81
C LEU A 107 20.19 8.02 2.54
N LEU A 108 19.67 8.52 1.42
CA LEU A 108 19.57 7.71 0.20
C LEU A 108 20.91 7.22 -0.35
N PRO A 109 21.98 8.07 -0.45
CA PRO A 109 23.28 7.59 -0.88
C PRO A 109 23.93 6.61 0.11
N THR A 110 23.65 6.77 1.40
CA THR A 110 24.18 5.87 2.43
C THR A 110 23.50 4.53 2.33
N LEU A 111 22.17 4.51 2.28
CA LEU A 111 21.37 3.31 2.13
C LEU A 111 21.77 2.52 0.86
N GLY A 112 21.89 3.19 -0.28
CA GLY A 112 22.29 2.54 -1.54
C GLY A 112 23.69 1.92 -1.50
N ARG A 113 24.59 2.38 -0.61
CA ARG A 113 25.91 1.77 -0.42
C ARG A 113 25.90 0.63 0.59
N THR A 114 25.16 0.78 1.69
CA THR A 114 25.17 -0.18 2.80
C THR A 114 24.14 -1.31 2.59
N HIS A 115 23.04 -1.01 1.93
CA HIS A 115 21.92 -1.94 1.70
C HIS A 115 21.41 -1.83 0.25
N PRO A 116 22.19 -2.25 -0.75
CA PRO A 116 21.85 -2.07 -2.17
C PRO A 116 20.61 -2.86 -2.60
N GLY A 117 20.20 -3.86 -1.81
CA GLY A 117 18.97 -4.62 -2.04
C GLY A 117 17.68 -3.94 -1.55
N VAL A 118 17.80 -2.81 -0.80
CA VAL A 118 16.63 -2.05 -0.32
C VAL A 118 16.23 -1.00 -1.35
N ARG A 119 14.98 -1.06 -1.81
CA ARG A 119 14.37 -0.03 -2.65
C ARG A 119 13.53 0.89 -1.79
N MET A 120 13.96 2.14 -1.65
CA MET A 120 13.24 3.13 -0.85
C MET A 120 12.43 4.07 -1.73
N THR A 121 11.13 4.14 -1.47
CA THR A 121 10.23 5.16 -2.02
C THR A 121 9.98 6.24 -0.97
N VAL A 122 10.17 7.51 -1.33
CA VAL A 122 9.96 8.65 -0.42
C VAL A 122 8.76 9.46 -0.91
N VAL A 123 7.77 9.63 -0.03
CA VAL A 123 6.58 10.45 -0.26
C VAL A 123 6.70 11.73 0.54
N GLU A 124 6.89 12.86 -0.13
CA GLU A 124 6.90 14.18 0.53
C GLU A 124 5.49 14.77 0.55
N SER A 125 4.95 15.02 1.75
CA SER A 125 3.63 15.65 1.90
C SER A 125 3.48 16.32 3.28
N ALA A 126 2.34 16.98 3.51
CA ALA A 126 1.99 17.50 4.84
C ALA A 126 1.59 16.37 5.80
N THR A 127 1.75 16.58 7.11
CA THR A 127 1.34 15.64 8.17
C THR A 127 -0.11 15.15 7.98
N SER A 128 -1.03 16.06 7.65
CA SER A 128 -2.45 15.73 7.43
C SER A 128 -2.70 14.76 6.26
N SER A 129 -1.81 14.70 5.30
CA SER A 129 -1.88 13.77 4.17
C SER A 129 -1.11 12.47 4.44
N LEU A 130 0.00 12.54 5.21
CA LEU A 130 0.82 11.37 5.52
C LEU A 130 0.14 10.42 6.51
N VAL A 131 -0.60 10.95 7.49
CA VAL A 131 -1.31 10.12 8.48
C VAL A 131 -2.35 9.20 7.84
N PRO A 132 -3.23 9.66 6.94
CA PRO A 132 -4.11 8.76 6.19
C PRO A 132 -3.37 7.69 5.39
N LEU A 133 -2.26 8.03 4.72
CA LEU A 133 -1.45 7.06 3.96
C LEU A 133 -0.82 6.00 4.87
N LEU A 134 -0.32 6.39 6.04
CA LEU A 134 0.21 5.47 7.05
C LEU A 134 -0.90 4.52 7.57
N ASN A 135 -2.07 5.07 7.89
CA ASN A 135 -3.22 4.26 8.33
C ASN A 135 -3.75 3.31 7.25
N ALA A 136 -3.69 3.73 5.99
CA ALA A 136 -4.07 2.90 4.85
C ALA A 136 -3.04 1.80 4.53
N GLY A 137 -1.78 1.92 5.02
CA GLY A 137 -0.68 1.05 4.65
C GLY A 137 -0.08 1.38 3.28
N ASP A 138 -0.31 2.60 2.77
CA ASP A 138 0.31 3.08 1.53
C ASP A 138 1.77 3.51 1.74
N ILE A 139 2.14 3.81 3.00
CA ILE A 139 3.51 4.02 3.48
C ILE A 139 3.73 3.23 4.77
N ASP A 140 4.95 2.75 4.98
CA ASP A 140 5.33 1.88 6.11
C ASP A 140 5.69 2.70 7.35
N ALA A 141 6.24 3.90 7.15
CA ALA A 141 6.62 4.83 8.21
C ALA A 141 6.44 6.27 7.76
N ALA A 142 6.30 7.19 8.72
CA ALA A 142 6.22 8.62 8.44
C ALA A 142 7.04 9.45 9.43
N ILE A 143 7.75 10.45 8.93
CA ILE A 143 8.41 11.49 9.73
C ILE A 143 7.54 12.75 9.65
N ILE A 144 6.85 13.04 10.74
CA ILE A 144 5.81 14.06 10.82
C ILE A 144 5.96 14.94 12.05
N HIS A 145 5.18 16.03 12.13
CA HIS A 145 5.07 16.84 13.34
C HIS A 145 4.04 16.24 14.30
N LEU A 146 4.36 16.24 15.59
CA LEU A 146 3.44 15.92 16.66
C LEU A 146 2.77 17.21 17.21
N PRO A 147 1.56 17.11 17.83
CA PRO A 147 0.78 15.90 18.08
C PRO A 147 -0.03 15.46 16.85
N VAL A 148 -0.28 14.17 16.75
CA VAL A 148 -1.20 13.55 15.76
C VAL A 148 -2.05 12.51 16.46
N GLU A 149 -3.28 12.32 15.98
CA GLU A 149 -4.19 11.27 16.42
C GLU A 149 -4.11 10.07 15.47
N GLY A 150 -4.07 8.86 16.01
CA GLY A 150 -4.03 7.62 15.21
C GLY A 150 -3.54 6.43 16.04
N ASP A 151 -3.79 5.24 15.53
CA ASP A 151 -3.33 3.97 16.11
C ASP A 151 -2.03 3.52 15.41
N PHE A 152 -0.93 4.20 15.76
CA PHE A 152 0.41 3.89 15.26
C PHE A 152 1.46 4.08 16.35
N GLU A 153 2.55 3.35 16.25
CA GLU A 153 3.68 3.45 17.17
C GLU A 153 4.49 4.73 16.87
N VAL A 154 4.73 5.55 17.90
CA VAL A 154 5.60 6.72 17.84
C VAL A 154 6.94 6.38 18.49
N ARG A 155 8.03 6.59 17.76
CA ARG A 155 9.41 6.38 18.22
C ARG A 155 10.23 7.65 18.14
#